data_3e10e438a3c56bc5acd6d79cf256f240
#
_entry.id   3e10e438a3c56bc5acd6d79cf256f240
#
_cell.length_a   1.000
_cell.length_b   1.000
_cell.length_c   1.000
_cell.angle_alpha   90.00
_cell.angle_beta   90.00
_cell.angle_gamma   90.00
#
_symmetry.space_group_name_H-M   'P 1'
#
loop_
_entity.id
_entity.type
_entity.pdbx_description
1 polymer ?
#
loop_
_entity_poly.entity_id
_entity_poly.type
_entity_poly.pdbx_seq_one_letter_code
_entity_poly.pdbx_strand_id
1 'polypeptide(L)'
;MITFTRRSLALLPAVAPLLSADLAHAAAIELNSAAVAYQTSDQIKWSAPSPNGARNAVLVGDPTKEGLYVQMVKWLGGDHFSRPHFHPNDRFITVIGGTWWVGTGTKFDPEATLPMGPGAFVTDFGKQVHFDGAKEEDATLLIVGQGPATSTPAEVSFGDLR
;
A
#
# COMPACT_ATOMS: atom_id res chain seq x y z
N MET A 1 -84.37 7.01 11.55
CA MET A 1 -83.48 8.00 10.94
C MET A 1 -82.41 8.38 11.97
N ILE A 2 -81.23 7.73 11.95
CA ILE A 2 -80.18 7.89 12.99
C ILE A 2 -79.06 8.64 12.35
N THR A 3 -78.81 9.87 12.81
CA THR A 3 -77.72 10.76 12.29
C THR A 3 -76.46 10.50 13.05
N PHE A 4 -75.41 9.99 12.35
CA PHE A 4 -74.06 9.83 12.92
C PHE A 4 -73.30 11.12 12.71
N THR A 5 -72.91 11.79 13.78
CA THR A 5 -72.01 12.91 13.80
C THR A 5 -70.55 12.41 13.79
N ARG A 6 -69.81 12.67 12.73
CA ARG A 6 -68.34 12.41 12.66
C ARG A 6 -67.60 13.47 13.49
N ARG A 7 -66.93 13.01 14.54
CA ARG A 7 -65.86 13.84 15.22
C ARG A 7 -64.58 13.74 14.49
N SER A 8 -64.12 14.85 13.95
CA SER A 8 -62.78 14.96 13.39
C SER A 8 -61.71 15.07 14.50
N LEU A 9 -60.84 14.12 14.59
CA LEU A 9 -59.69 14.14 15.48
C LEU A 9 -58.55 14.91 14.78
N ALA A 10 -58.23 16.09 15.29
CA ALA A 10 -57.06 16.87 14.79
C ALA A 10 -55.80 16.27 15.37
N LEU A 11 -54.93 15.75 14.48
CA LEU A 11 -53.58 15.36 14.84
C LEU A 11 -52.73 16.63 14.90
N LEU A 12 -52.18 16.95 16.07
CA LEU A 12 -51.15 17.95 16.25
C LEU A 12 -49.78 17.33 15.86
N PRO A 13 -48.96 18.02 15.03
CA PRO A 13 -47.61 17.51 14.74
C PRO A 13 -46.73 17.68 15.97
N ALA A 14 -46.16 16.57 16.44
CA ALA A 14 -45.10 16.57 17.45
C ALA A 14 -43.83 17.13 16.84
N VAL A 15 -43.43 18.34 17.23
CA VAL A 15 -42.10 18.90 16.92
C VAL A 15 -41.11 18.25 17.88
N ALA A 16 -40.31 17.30 17.36
CA ALA A 16 -39.18 16.76 18.10
C ALA A 16 -38.09 17.83 18.15
N PRO A 17 -37.50 18.11 19.33
CA PRO A 17 -36.33 18.99 19.40
C PRO A 17 -35.16 18.30 18.72
N LEU A 18 -34.55 18.94 17.69
CA LEU A 18 -33.27 18.61 17.16
C LEU A 18 -32.22 18.84 18.27
N LEU A 19 -31.79 17.78 18.94
CA LEU A 19 -30.58 17.82 19.76
C LEU A 19 -29.44 18.09 18.81
N SER A 20 -28.97 19.33 18.80
CA SER A 20 -27.63 19.69 18.25
C SER A 20 -26.59 18.95 19.10
N ALA A 21 -26.09 17.84 18.60
CA ALA A 21 -24.88 17.26 19.16
C ALA A 21 -23.74 18.26 18.91
N ASP A 22 -23.38 19.01 19.93
CA ASP A 22 -22.09 19.72 19.97
C ASP A 22 -21.00 18.65 19.82
N LEU A 23 -20.44 18.52 18.62
CA LEU A 23 -19.19 17.82 18.38
C LEU A 23 -18.12 18.63 19.16
N ALA A 24 -17.91 18.25 20.44
CA ALA A 24 -16.78 18.73 21.19
C ALA A 24 -15.54 18.48 20.35
N HIS A 25 -14.92 19.53 19.83
CA HIS A 25 -13.61 19.47 19.21
C HIS A 25 -12.66 18.95 20.29
N ALA A 26 -12.35 17.66 20.24
CA ALA A 26 -11.23 17.14 21.01
C ALA A 26 -10.02 17.98 20.61
N ALA A 27 -9.43 18.67 21.59
CA ALA A 27 -8.22 19.43 21.35
C ALA A 27 -7.20 18.52 20.68
N ALA A 28 -6.66 18.95 19.55
CA ALA A 28 -5.65 18.18 18.84
C ALA A 28 -4.47 17.95 19.80
N ILE A 29 -4.16 16.67 20.06
CA ILE A 29 -3.00 16.32 20.87
C ILE A 29 -1.77 16.60 20.02
N GLU A 30 -0.94 17.57 20.44
CA GLU A 30 0.37 17.79 19.84
C GLU A 30 1.43 16.89 20.51
N LEU A 31 2.12 16.09 19.70
CA LEU A 31 3.23 15.29 20.16
C LEU A 31 4.51 16.16 20.21
N ASN A 32 5.35 15.90 21.21
CA ASN A 32 6.66 16.54 21.31
C ASN A 32 7.56 16.08 20.14
N SER A 33 7.83 16.95 19.19
CA SER A 33 8.62 16.66 17.99
C SER A 33 10.09 16.30 18.27
N ALA A 34 10.60 16.61 19.46
CA ALA A 34 11.93 16.16 19.90
C ALA A 34 11.93 14.69 20.36
N ALA A 35 10.76 14.13 20.67
CA ALA A 35 10.61 12.75 21.13
C ALA A 35 10.05 11.83 20.04
N VAL A 36 9.15 12.34 19.19
CA VAL A 36 8.45 11.53 18.19
C VAL A 36 8.31 12.32 16.89
N ALA A 37 8.77 11.73 15.78
CA ALA A 37 8.44 12.17 14.43
C ALA A 37 7.42 11.20 13.82
N TYR A 38 6.40 11.71 13.17
CA TYR A 38 5.37 10.88 12.53
C TYR A 38 4.90 11.46 11.20
N GLN A 39 4.37 10.59 10.36
CA GLN A 39 3.61 10.94 9.17
C GLN A 39 2.33 10.13 9.18
N THR A 40 1.20 10.78 9.01
CA THR A 40 -0.08 10.11 8.79
C THR A 40 -0.19 9.63 7.34
N SER A 41 -1.08 8.69 7.05
CA SER A 41 -1.21 8.08 5.72
C SER A 41 -1.47 9.09 4.60
N ASP A 42 -2.19 10.17 4.89
CA ASP A 42 -2.46 11.28 3.97
C ASP A 42 -1.27 12.21 3.72
N GLN A 43 -0.26 12.17 4.59
CA GLN A 43 0.98 12.94 4.46
C GLN A 43 2.06 12.18 3.67
N ILE A 44 1.89 10.88 3.44
CA ILE A 44 2.84 10.07 2.66
C ILE A 44 2.85 10.52 1.21
N LYS A 45 4.02 10.94 0.73
CA LYS A 45 4.21 11.45 -0.64
C LYS A 45 4.64 10.32 -1.57
N TRP A 46 3.71 9.84 -2.35
CA TRP A 46 3.95 8.83 -3.36
C TRP A 46 4.51 9.44 -4.65
N SER A 47 5.47 8.74 -5.28
CA SER A 47 5.90 9.06 -6.65
C SER A 47 4.75 8.90 -7.66
N ALA A 48 4.90 9.44 -8.86
CA ALA A 48 4.10 8.99 -10.00
C ALA A 48 4.32 7.48 -10.23
N PRO A 49 3.34 6.77 -10.80
CA PRO A 49 3.53 5.38 -11.20
C PRO A 49 4.68 5.26 -12.21
N SER A 50 5.54 4.26 -12.01
CA SER A 50 6.52 3.84 -13.00
C SER A 50 5.84 3.04 -14.13
N PRO A 51 6.51 2.79 -15.27
CA PRO A 51 5.94 2.03 -16.38
C PRO A 51 5.46 0.61 -16.02
N ASN A 52 6.04 0.01 -14.98
CA ASN A 52 5.63 -1.29 -14.46
C ASN A 52 4.59 -1.21 -13.33
N GLY A 53 3.97 -0.04 -13.11
CA GLY A 53 2.90 0.14 -12.14
C GLY A 53 3.34 0.36 -10.69
N ALA A 54 4.63 0.38 -10.38
CA ALA A 54 5.10 0.63 -9.02
C ALA A 54 5.11 2.14 -8.68
N ARG A 55 4.73 2.46 -7.43
CA ARG A 55 4.88 3.79 -6.82
C ARG A 55 5.70 3.66 -5.54
N ASN A 56 6.56 4.62 -5.28
CA ASN A 56 7.45 4.62 -4.12
C ASN A 56 7.19 5.82 -3.21
N ALA A 57 7.37 5.62 -1.91
CA ALA A 57 7.37 6.68 -0.91
C ALA A 57 8.51 6.42 0.09
N VAL A 58 9.54 7.27 0.08
CA VAL A 58 10.65 7.16 1.03
C VAL A 58 10.21 7.74 2.37
N LEU A 59 10.34 6.95 3.43
CA LEU A 59 10.00 7.34 4.80
C LEU A 59 11.24 7.74 5.61
N VAL A 60 12.34 7.02 5.43
CA VAL A 60 13.62 7.27 6.14
C VAL A 60 14.77 7.05 5.17
N GLY A 61 15.80 7.87 5.28
CA GLY A 61 17.05 7.74 4.51
C GLY A 61 16.90 8.09 3.04
N ASP A 62 17.81 7.55 2.24
CA ASP A 62 17.85 7.73 0.78
C ASP A 62 18.24 6.40 0.12
N PRO A 63 17.30 5.71 -0.56
CA PRO A 63 17.58 4.42 -1.17
C PRO A 63 18.60 4.48 -2.32
N THR A 64 19.01 5.66 -2.77
CA THR A 64 20.04 5.83 -3.82
C THR A 64 21.46 5.90 -3.27
N LYS A 65 21.61 6.03 -1.94
CA LYS A 65 22.89 6.20 -1.24
C LYS A 65 23.17 5.05 -0.29
N GLU A 66 24.39 4.96 0.18
CA GLU A 66 24.76 4.07 1.28
C GLU A 66 24.01 4.44 2.57
N GLY A 67 23.67 3.45 3.37
CA GLY A 67 23.00 3.59 4.66
C GLY A 67 21.59 3.00 4.69
N LEU A 68 21.02 3.03 5.88
CA LEU A 68 19.66 2.53 6.12
C LEU A 68 18.64 3.35 5.36
N TYR A 69 17.71 2.68 4.69
CA TYR A 69 16.49 3.31 4.18
C TYR A 69 15.25 2.52 4.60
N VAL A 70 14.14 3.25 4.71
CA VAL A 70 12.79 2.69 4.85
C VAL A 70 11.92 3.33 3.79
N GLN A 71 11.24 2.53 2.99
CA GLN A 71 10.31 3.01 1.98
C GLN A 71 9.06 2.14 1.92
N MET A 72 7.99 2.74 1.47
CA MET A 72 6.81 2.00 1.01
C MET A 72 6.84 1.86 -0.49
N VAL A 73 6.39 0.70 -0.98
CA VAL A 73 6.15 0.44 -2.38
C VAL A 73 4.69 0.05 -2.55
N LYS A 74 4.02 0.66 -3.51
CA LYS A 74 2.68 0.25 -3.93
C LYS A 74 2.76 -0.26 -5.36
N TRP A 75 2.40 -1.50 -5.57
CA TRP A 75 2.11 -2.07 -6.86
C TRP A 75 0.63 -1.80 -7.19
N LEU A 76 0.36 -1.25 -8.34
CA LEU A 76 -1.00 -1.10 -8.85
C LEU A 76 -1.51 -2.43 -9.37
N GLY A 77 -2.80 -2.73 -9.13
CA GLY A 77 -3.47 -3.87 -9.74
C GLY A 77 -3.57 -3.74 -11.26
N GLY A 78 -3.86 -4.84 -11.94
CA GLY A 78 -3.94 -4.91 -13.41
C GLY A 78 -2.71 -5.56 -14.04
N ASP A 79 -2.20 -6.61 -13.43
CA ASP A 79 -1.06 -7.41 -13.91
C ASP A 79 0.24 -6.61 -14.11
N HIS A 80 0.51 -5.73 -13.16
CA HIS A 80 1.74 -4.94 -13.14
C HIS A 80 2.85 -5.70 -12.39
N PHE A 81 3.94 -5.95 -13.10
CA PHE A 81 5.10 -6.68 -12.57
C PHE A 81 6.43 -6.01 -12.92
N SER A 82 7.42 -6.17 -12.02
CA SER A 82 8.82 -6.06 -12.41
C SER A 82 9.22 -7.22 -13.31
N ARG A 83 10.19 -6.99 -14.19
CA ARG A 83 10.86 -8.09 -14.91
C ARG A 83 11.95 -8.68 -14.01
N PRO A 84 12.44 -9.92 -14.28
CA PRO A 84 13.54 -10.53 -13.54
C PRO A 84 14.70 -9.57 -13.34
N HIS A 85 15.05 -9.34 -12.06
CA HIS A 85 16.09 -8.42 -11.65
C HIS A 85 16.66 -8.83 -10.30
N PHE A 86 17.72 -8.17 -9.86
CA PHE A 86 18.27 -8.30 -8.51
C PHE A 86 18.71 -6.96 -7.94
N HIS A 87 18.85 -6.92 -6.61
CA HIS A 87 19.41 -5.78 -5.88
C HIS A 87 20.77 -6.13 -5.28
N PRO A 88 21.66 -5.16 -5.04
CA PRO A 88 22.99 -5.44 -4.51
C PRO A 88 22.97 -5.97 -3.07
N ASN A 89 22.01 -5.53 -2.26
CA ASN A 89 21.91 -5.82 -0.82
C ASN A 89 20.57 -6.49 -0.48
N ASP A 90 20.52 -7.16 0.67
CA ASP A 90 19.30 -7.74 1.21
C ASP A 90 18.25 -6.66 1.49
N ARG A 91 16.98 -7.01 1.26
CA ARG A 91 15.83 -6.18 1.60
C ARG A 91 14.86 -6.99 2.44
N PHE A 92 14.33 -6.37 3.48
CA PHE A 92 13.35 -6.94 4.39
C PHE A 92 11.99 -6.32 4.10
N ILE A 93 11.04 -7.14 3.68
CA ILE A 93 9.77 -6.69 3.11
C ILE A 93 8.62 -7.24 3.93
N THR A 94 7.71 -6.35 4.34
CA THR A 94 6.44 -6.74 4.96
C THR A 94 5.29 -6.28 4.07
N VAL A 95 4.37 -7.17 3.77
CA VAL A 95 3.11 -6.83 3.09
C VAL A 95 2.17 -6.17 4.10
N ILE A 96 1.73 -4.94 3.82
CA ILE A 96 0.82 -4.17 4.68
C ILE A 96 -0.59 -4.07 4.11
N GLY A 97 -0.80 -4.34 2.83
CA GLY A 97 -2.13 -4.36 2.21
C GLY A 97 -2.13 -5.01 0.85
N GLY A 98 -3.25 -5.61 0.48
CA GLY A 98 -3.44 -6.31 -0.78
C GLY A 98 -2.63 -7.60 -0.90
N THR A 99 -2.53 -8.15 -2.11
CA THR A 99 -1.78 -9.38 -2.40
C THR A 99 -0.59 -9.08 -3.29
N TRP A 100 0.61 -9.27 -2.75
CA TRP A 100 1.87 -9.14 -3.48
C TRP A 100 2.30 -10.49 -4.03
N TRP A 101 2.62 -10.56 -5.33
CA TRP A 101 2.98 -11.79 -6.03
C TRP A 101 4.48 -11.80 -6.30
N VAL A 102 5.16 -12.88 -5.87
CA VAL A 102 6.62 -13.01 -5.92
C VAL A 102 7.03 -14.26 -6.68
N GLY A 103 7.91 -14.11 -7.66
CA GLY A 103 8.54 -15.19 -8.39
C GLY A 103 10.06 -15.08 -8.36
N THR A 104 10.76 -16.17 -8.67
CA THR A 104 12.22 -16.24 -8.67
C THR A 104 12.76 -16.79 -9.99
N GLY A 105 14.03 -16.47 -10.27
CA GLY A 105 14.72 -16.93 -11.48
C GLY A 105 14.70 -15.90 -12.63
N THR A 106 15.40 -16.25 -13.67
CA THR A 106 15.68 -15.34 -14.81
C THR A 106 14.62 -15.39 -15.91
N LYS A 107 13.69 -16.37 -15.86
CA LYS A 107 12.57 -16.46 -16.78
C LYS A 107 11.36 -15.76 -16.17
N PHE A 108 10.83 -14.76 -16.85
CA PHE A 108 9.61 -14.11 -16.41
C PHE A 108 8.37 -14.99 -16.65
N ASP A 109 7.67 -15.31 -15.57
CA ASP A 109 6.45 -16.11 -15.62
C ASP A 109 5.51 -15.69 -14.46
N PRO A 110 4.58 -14.77 -14.68
CA PRO A 110 3.65 -14.31 -13.64
C PRO A 110 2.79 -15.45 -13.04
N GLU A 111 2.58 -16.55 -13.78
CA GLU A 111 1.83 -17.70 -13.27
C GLU A 111 2.66 -18.57 -12.31
N ALA A 112 4.00 -18.45 -12.37
CA ALA A 112 4.93 -19.10 -11.44
C ALA A 112 5.27 -18.20 -10.24
N THR A 113 4.28 -17.46 -9.72
CA THR A 113 4.44 -16.57 -8.58
C THR A 113 3.65 -17.07 -7.37
N LEU A 114 4.16 -16.78 -6.16
CA LEU A 114 3.51 -17.10 -4.90
C LEU A 114 2.83 -15.85 -4.32
N PRO A 115 1.53 -15.92 -3.92
CA PRO A 115 0.84 -14.80 -3.31
C PRO A 115 1.29 -14.60 -1.85
N MET A 116 1.57 -13.35 -1.50
CA MET A 116 1.92 -12.89 -0.16
C MET A 116 0.86 -11.90 0.30
N GLY A 117 0.05 -12.27 1.30
CA GLY A 117 -0.98 -11.43 1.89
C GLY A 117 -0.46 -10.53 3.02
N PRO A 118 -1.32 -9.66 3.58
CA PRO A 118 -0.96 -8.77 4.68
C PRO A 118 -0.40 -9.52 5.89
N GLY A 119 0.71 -9.01 6.43
CA GLY A 119 1.47 -9.65 7.52
C GLY A 119 2.55 -10.62 7.04
N ALA A 120 2.58 -11.01 5.75
CA ALA A 120 3.68 -11.81 5.22
C ALA A 120 5.00 -11.03 5.30
N PHE A 121 6.08 -11.75 5.62
CA PHE A 121 7.44 -11.23 5.65
C PHE A 121 8.30 -11.99 4.65
N VAL A 122 9.04 -11.25 3.82
CA VAL A 122 9.92 -11.78 2.78
C VAL A 122 11.29 -11.14 2.88
N THR A 123 12.34 -11.92 2.71
CA THR A 123 13.70 -11.42 2.51
C THR A 123 14.07 -11.60 1.04
N ASP A 124 14.26 -10.48 0.34
CA ASP A 124 14.95 -10.49 -0.95
C ASP A 124 16.45 -10.51 -0.68
N PHE A 125 17.10 -11.63 -0.91
CA PHE A 125 18.52 -11.75 -0.75
C PHE A 125 19.27 -10.97 -1.85
N GLY A 126 20.28 -10.24 -1.44
CA GLY A 126 21.14 -9.49 -2.36
C GLY A 126 21.70 -10.38 -3.47
N LYS A 127 21.72 -9.85 -4.71
CA LYS A 127 22.22 -10.53 -5.93
C LYS A 127 21.44 -11.79 -6.34
N GLN A 128 20.30 -12.09 -5.69
CA GLN A 128 19.42 -13.18 -6.11
C GLN A 128 18.31 -12.64 -7.01
N VAL A 129 18.05 -13.36 -8.11
CA VAL A 129 17.11 -12.91 -9.14
C VAL A 129 15.69 -13.24 -8.75
N HIS A 130 14.84 -12.23 -8.77
CA HIS A 130 13.41 -12.32 -8.52
C HIS A 130 12.64 -11.40 -9.48
N PHE A 131 11.32 -11.55 -9.47
CA PHE A 131 10.35 -10.66 -10.10
C PHE A 131 9.11 -10.64 -9.23
N ASP A 132 8.41 -9.51 -9.22
CA ASP A 132 7.30 -9.29 -8.29
C ASP A 132 6.32 -8.27 -8.82
N GLY A 133 5.11 -8.26 -8.26
CA GLY A 133 4.08 -7.33 -8.69
C GLY A 133 2.73 -7.56 -8.05
N ALA A 134 1.69 -7.09 -8.74
CA ALA A 134 0.30 -7.28 -8.35
C ALA A 134 -0.55 -7.71 -9.55
N LYS A 135 -1.45 -8.66 -9.32
CA LYS A 135 -2.43 -9.11 -10.33
C LYS A 135 -3.67 -8.21 -10.30
N GLU A 136 -4.76 -8.64 -9.71
CA GLU A 136 -6.05 -7.95 -9.80
C GLU A 136 -6.12 -6.69 -8.93
N GLU A 137 -5.55 -6.74 -7.72
CA GLU A 137 -5.65 -5.68 -6.72
C GLU A 137 -4.30 -5.02 -6.41
N ASP A 138 -4.34 -3.78 -5.90
CA ASP A 138 -3.14 -3.09 -5.43
C ASP A 138 -2.49 -3.86 -4.27
N ALA A 139 -1.16 -3.91 -4.26
CA ALA A 139 -0.39 -4.38 -3.11
C ALA A 139 0.45 -3.25 -2.51
N THR A 140 0.53 -3.17 -1.19
CA THR A 140 1.33 -2.18 -0.49
C THR A 140 2.32 -2.86 0.44
N LEU A 141 3.58 -2.49 0.31
CA LEU A 141 4.72 -3.08 0.99
C LEU A 141 5.43 -2.04 1.85
N LEU A 142 6.00 -2.47 2.97
CA LEU A 142 7.03 -1.75 3.71
C LEU A 142 8.36 -2.46 3.47
N ILE A 143 9.37 -1.73 3.00
CA ILE A 143 10.71 -2.24 2.71
C ILE A 143 11.73 -1.53 3.58
N VAL A 144 12.56 -2.32 4.25
CA VAL A 144 13.73 -1.87 5.00
C VAL A 144 14.98 -2.48 4.36
N GLY A 145 16.01 -1.69 4.13
CA GLY A 145 17.24 -2.19 3.52
C GLY A 145 18.43 -1.26 3.72
N GLN A 146 19.57 -1.72 3.24
CA GLN A 146 20.79 -0.92 3.09
C GLN A 146 20.92 -0.49 1.63
N GLY A 147 21.05 0.82 1.42
CA GLY A 147 21.30 1.37 0.10
C GLY A 147 22.75 1.19 -0.38
N PRO A 148 23.02 1.39 -1.67
CA PRO A 148 22.06 1.77 -2.69
C PRO A 148 21.11 0.61 -3.07
N ALA A 149 19.85 0.94 -3.29
CA ALA A 149 18.78 -0.01 -3.68
C ALA A 149 18.58 -0.02 -5.21
N THR A 150 19.66 -0.06 -5.96
CA THR A 150 19.61 -0.15 -7.43
C THR A 150 19.03 -1.49 -7.86
N SER A 151 18.34 -1.49 -9.01
CA SER A 151 17.83 -2.70 -9.65
C SER A 151 18.65 -3.00 -10.90
N THR A 152 19.13 -4.24 -11.02
CA THR A 152 19.88 -4.71 -12.18
C THR A 152 19.04 -5.74 -12.93
N PRO A 153 18.70 -5.51 -14.22
CA PRO A 153 17.97 -6.49 -15.03
C PRO A 153 18.73 -7.81 -15.15
N ALA A 154 18.01 -8.93 -15.09
CA ALA A 154 18.56 -10.27 -15.16
C ALA A 154 17.68 -11.26 -15.94
N GLU A 155 16.76 -10.76 -16.75
CA GLU A 155 15.91 -11.60 -17.57
C GLU A 155 16.72 -12.23 -18.71
N VAL A 156 16.56 -13.54 -18.89
CA VAL A 156 17.14 -14.28 -20.02
C VAL A 156 16.02 -14.54 -21.04
N SER A 157 16.16 -14.01 -22.23
CA SER A 157 15.25 -14.30 -23.34
C SER A 157 15.67 -15.57 -24.08
N PHE A 158 14.69 -16.26 -24.70
CA PHE A 158 14.98 -17.47 -25.50
C PHE A 158 15.99 -17.25 -26.65
N GLY A 159 16.26 -15.98 -27.01
CA GLY A 159 17.25 -15.62 -28.04
C GLY A 159 18.70 -15.71 -27.55
N ASP A 160 18.94 -15.64 -26.26
CA ASP A 160 20.29 -15.58 -25.66
C ASP A 160 20.89 -16.97 -25.40
N LEU A 161 20.13 -18.04 -25.67
CA LEU A 161 20.52 -19.44 -25.48
C LEU A 161 21.01 -20.14 -26.77
N ARG A 162 21.39 -19.37 -27.81
CA ARG A 162 21.90 -19.90 -29.07
C ARG A 162 23.37 -19.63 -29.27
#